data_d19779396ae0b33089a57ac0ead680e7
#
_entry.id   d19779396ae0b33089a57ac0ead680e7
#
_cell.length_a   1.000
_cell.length_b   1.000
_cell.length_c   1.000
_cell.angle_alpha   90.00
_cell.angle_beta   90.00
_cell.angle_gamma   90.00
#
_symmetry.space_group_name_H-M   'P 1'
#
loop_
_entity.id
_entity.type
_entity.pdbx_description
1 polymer ?
#
loop_
_entity_poly.entity_id
_entity_poly.type
_entity_poly.pdbx_seq_one_letter_code
_entity_poly.pdbx_strand_id
1 'polypeptide(L)'
;GNCIVDDAVCCEASRKEIVRRYYKCLCEQKITGTAKESERYKLELLMNQAGLTMGAREVEKQAHARSEATGGAPAAAIELSDGTVITGKTGPLLGATASALINALKYLAGIPQETDLVSAAAIEPIQTLKTNYLGGKNPRLHTDEILIALSSSAASSELAAAAMHQLPNLKGCDVHSTVLLSSVDSSTLNRLGMYLTCDPVYEEEDRKYHKL
;
A
#
# COMPACT_ATOMS: atom_id res chain seq x y z
N GLY A 1 29.85 -19.89 13.35
CA GLY A 1 28.84 -19.41 14.29
C GLY A 1 27.57 -19.00 13.56
N ASN A 2 26.43 -19.30 14.13
CA ASN A 2 25.16 -18.87 13.58
C ASN A 2 25.08 -17.34 13.63
N CYS A 3 24.68 -16.71 12.53
CA CYS A 3 24.48 -15.26 12.48
C CYS A 3 23.16 -14.81 13.16
N ILE A 4 22.34 -15.75 13.65
CA ILE A 4 21.09 -15.45 14.35
C ILE A 4 21.43 -15.26 15.83
N VAL A 5 21.19 -14.05 16.32
CA VAL A 5 21.46 -13.65 17.72
C VAL A 5 20.17 -13.41 18.51
N ASP A 6 19.01 -13.36 17.83
CA ASP A 6 17.70 -13.15 18.42
C ASP A 6 16.64 -14.02 17.72
N ASP A 7 16.30 -15.12 18.37
CA ASP A 7 15.32 -16.08 17.85
C ASP A 7 13.90 -15.48 17.80
N ALA A 8 13.54 -14.58 18.72
CA ALA A 8 12.21 -13.98 18.77
C ALA A 8 11.98 -13.08 17.56
N VAL A 9 12.96 -12.25 17.22
CA VAL A 9 12.91 -11.39 16.01
C VAL A 9 12.84 -12.23 14.74
N CYS A 10 13.63 -13.32 14.67
CA CYS A 10 13.60 -14.22 13.51
C CYS A 10 12.26 -14.95 13.37
N CYS A 11 11.67 -15.40 14.48
CA CYS A 11 10.36 -16.01 14.48
C CYS A 11 9.28 -15.03 14.01
N GLU A 12 9.29 -13.80 14.52
CA GLU A 12 8.33 -12.77 14.12
C GLU A 12 8.46 -12.43 12.62
N ALA A 13 9.67 -12.23 12.12
CA ALA A 13 9.93 -12.00 10.71
C ALA A 13 9.43 -13.17 9.84
N SER A 14 9.65 -14.42 10.28
CA SER A 14 9.17 -15.62 9.59
C SER A 14 7.64 -15.69 9.56
N ARG A 15 6.98 -15.38 10.66
CA ARG A 15 5.52 -15.32 10.77
C ARG A 15 4.93 -14.29 9.80
N LYS A 16 5.50 -13.09 9.77
CA LYS A 16 5.10 -12.04 8.82
C LYS A 16 5.31 -12.48 7.38
N GLU A 17 6.43 -13.14 7.07
CA GLU A 17 6.71 -13.63 5.72
C GLU A 17 5.75 -14.73 5.25
N ILE A 18 5.34 -15.66 6.11
CA ILE A 18 4.35 -16.69 5.79
C ILE A 18 3.02 -16.03 5.36
N VAL A 19 2.55 -15.05 6.12
CA VAL A 19 1.31 -14.31 5.82
C VAL A 19 1.45 -13.56 4.49
N ARG A 20 2.57 -12.87 4.24
CA ARG A 20 2.80 -12.16 2.97
C ARG A 20 2.77 -13.10 1.77
N ARG A 21 3.43 -14.27 1.86
CA ARG A 21 3.41 -15.26 0.78
C ARG A 21 2.02 -15.82 0.54
N TYR A 22 1.24 -16.02 1.60
CA TYR A 22 -0.13 -16.49 1.46
C TYR A 22 -1.00 -15.49 0.72
N TYR A 23 -0.99 -14.20 1.12
CA TYR A 23 -1.69 -13.14 0.38
C TYR A 23 -1.24 -13.04 -1.08
N LYS A 24 0.07 -13.10 -1.32
CA LYS A 24 0.62 -13.10 -2.68
C LYS A 24 0.08 -14.24 -3.52
N CYS A 25 0.05 -15.45 -2.98
CA CYS A 25 -0.49 -16.63 -3.67
C CYS A 25 -1.98 -16.43 -4.03
N LEU A 26 -2.79 -15.90 -3.11
CA LEU A 26 -4.21 -15.62 -3.36
C LEU A 26 -4.39 -14.52 -4.43
N CYS A 27 -3.60 -13.45 -4.37
CA CYS A 27 -3.65 -12.37 -5.36
C CYS A 27 -3.24 -12.86 -6.76
N GLU A 28 -2.16 -13.65 -6.87
CA GLU A 28 -1.73 -14.25 -8.14
C GLU A 28 -2.81 -15.17 -8.72
N GLN A 29 -3.43 -16.01 -7.90
CA GLN A 29 -4.55 -16.85 -8.32
C GLN A 29 -5.72 -16.00 -8.85
N LYS A 30 -6.02 -14.88 -8.16
CA LYS A 30 -7.11 -13.97 -8.57
C LYS A 30 -6.82 -13.30 -9.90
N ILE A 31 -5.57 -12.88 -10.13
CA ILE A 31 -5.13 -12.17 -11.34
C ILE A 31 -5.03 -13.13 -12.53
N THR A 32 -4.40 -14.29 -12.34
CA THR A 32 -4.09 -15.21 -13.45
C THR A 32 -5.20 -16.24 -13.73
N GLY A 33 -6.13 -16.43 -12.79
CA GLY A 33 -7.11 -17.52 -12.84
C GLY A 33 -6.49 -18.91 -12.65
N THR A 34 -5.18 -19.00 -12.43
CA THR A 34 -4.47 -20.29 -12.28
C THR A 34 -4.30 -20.61 -10.80
N ALA A 35 -4.93 -21.71 -10.39
CA ALA A 35 -4.80 -22.17 -9.01
C ALA A 35 -3.41 -22.78 -8.77
N LYS A 36 -2.68 -22.21 -7.80
CA LYS A 36 -1.43 -22.78 -7.26
C LYS A 36 -1.74 -23.61 -6.02
N GLU A 37 -2.59 -24.63 -6.16
CA GLU A 37 -3.14 -25.40 -5.04
C GLU A 37 -2.07 -26.01 -4.13
N SER A 38 -1.00 -26.55 -4.70
CA SER A 38 0.09 -27.15 -3.93
C SER A 38 0.85 -26.10 -3.10
N GLU A 39 1.08 -24.89 -3.63
CA GLU A 39 1.75 -23.81 -2.91
C GLU A 39 0.83 -23.24 -1.83
N ARG A 40 -0.42 -22.98 -2.16
CA ARG A 40 -1.44 -22.52 -1.21
C ARG A 40 -1.59 -23.49 -0.04
N TYR A 41 -1.73 -24.79 -0.30
CA TYR A 41 -1.86 -25.81 0.73
C TYR A 41 -0.65 -25.84 1.70
N LYS A 42 0.57 -25.71 1.16
CA LYS A 42 1.78 -25.65 1.99
C LYS A 42 1.79 -24.41 2.89
N LEU A 43 1.36 -23.27 2.38
CA LEU A 43 1.29 -22.02 3.14
C LEU A 43 0.19 -22.09 4.21
N GLU A 44 -0.98 -22.67 3.90
CA GLU A 44 -2.05 -22.92 4.87
C GLU A 44 -1.58 -23.83 6.01
N LEU A 45 -0.82 -24.88 5.68
CA LEU A 45 -0.25 -25.76 6.70
C LEU A 45 0.73 -25.01 7.61
N LEU A 46 1.62 -24.19 7.04
CA LEU A 46 2.55 -23.36 7.81
C LEU A 46 1.82 -22.33 8.68
N MET A 47 0.77 -21.69 8.15
CA MET A 47 -0.07 -20.75 8.91
C MET A 47 -0.71 -21.46 10.11
N ASN A 48 -1.31 -22.62 9.89
CA ASN A 48 -1.94 -23.42 10.97
C ASN A 48 -0.91 -23.82 12.04
N GLN A 49 0.26 -24.30 11.64
CA GLN A 49 1.33 -24.67 12.58
C GLN A 49 1.85 -23.49 13.39
N ALA A 50 1.91 -22.30 12.78
CA ALA A 50 2.36 -21.08 13.43
C ALA A 50 1.24 -20.33 14.18
N GLY A 51 -0.02 -20.83 14.15
CA GLY A 51 -1.17 -20.16 14.73
C GLY A 51 -1.46 -18.79 14.10
N LEU A 52 -1.30 -18.69 12.78
CA LEU A 52 -1.52 -17.46 12.02
C LEU A 52 -2.88 -17.50 11.31
N THR A 53 -3.53 -16.35 11.23
CA THR A 53 -4.79 -16.17 10.49
C THR A 53 -4.72 -14.92 9.63
N MET A 54 -5.44 -14.90 8.51
CA MET A 54 -5.67 -13.67 7.75
C MET A 54 -6.47 -12.67 8.59
N GLY A 55 -6.26 -11.39 8.35
CA GLY A 55 -6.97 -10.32 9.06
C GLY A 55 -6.54 -10.14 10.52
N ALA A 56 -5.53 -10.89 11.01
CA ALA A 56 -5.11 -10.81 12.40
C ALA A 56 -4.17 -9.63 12.70
N ARG A 57 -3.40 -9.18 11.68
CA ARG A 57 -2.44 -8.09 11.84
C ARG A 57 -3.16 -6.76 11.99
N GLU A 58 -2.59 -5.86 12.81
CA GLU A 58 -3.18 -4.56 13.06
C GLU A 58 -3.32 -3.72 11.77
N VAL A 59 -2.34 -3.75 10.89
CA VAL A 59 -2.39 -3.07 9.59
C VAL A 59 -3.56 -3.53 8.73
N GLU A 60 -3.94 -4.82 8.78
CA GLU A 60 -5.09 -5.37 8.06
C GLU A 60 -6.40 -4.85 8.67
N LYS A 61 -6.54 -4.94 9.99
CA LYS A 61 -7.74 -4.48 10.72
C LYS A 61 -8.01 -3.01 10.48
N GLN A 62 -6.98 -2.17 10.53
CA GLN A 62 -7.10 -0.73 10.32
C GLN A 62 -7.44 -0.38 8.87
N ALA A 63 -6.91 -1.12 7.88
CA ALA A 63 -7.30 -0.94 6.49
C ALA A 63 -8.79 -1.26 6.29
N HIS A 64 -9.27 -2.39 6.83
CA HIS A 64 -10.68 -2.77 6.76
C HIS A 64 -11.59 -1.80 7.51
N ALA A 65 -11.23 -1.42 8.74
CA ALA A 65 -11.98 -0.44 9.52
C ALA A 65 -12.08 0.91 8.77
N ARG A 66 -11.02 1.32 8.08
CA ARG A 66 -11.02 2.53 7.27
C ARG A 66 -11.96 2.41 6.07
N SER A 67 -11.96 1.27 5.39
CA SER A 67 -12.89 0.99 4.29
C SER A 67 -14.34 1.03 4.76
N GLU A 68 -14.67 0.34 5.85
CA GLU A 68 -16.00 0.34 6.44
C GLU A 68 -16.47 1.75 6.83
N ALA A 69 -15.63 2.51 7.53
CA ALA A 69 -15.93 3.89 7.95
C ALA A 69 -16.15 4.85 6.78
N THR A 70 -15.77 4.46 5.56
CA THR A 70 -15.91 5.27 4.34
C THR A 70 -16.90 4.68 3.34
N GLY A 71 -17.81 3.82 3.80
CA GLY A 71 -18.87 3.24 2.97
C GLY A 71 -18.39 2.18 1.99
N GLY A 72 -17.32 1.44 2.33
CA GLY A 72 -16.76 0.39 1.49
C GLY A 72 -15.77 0.89 0.43
N ALA A 73 -15.37 2.16 0.47
CA ALA A 73 -14.32 2.66 -0.43
C ALA A 73 -13.00 1.90 -0.20
N PRO A 74 -12.24 1.57 -1.26
CA PRO A 74 -10.94 0.96 -1.09
C PRO A 74 -10.05 1.77 -0.15
N ALA A 75 -9.39 1.07 0.77
CA ALA A 75 -8.53 1.66 1.78
C ALA A 75 -7.19 0.94 1.86
N ALA A 76 -6.20 1.62 2.39
CA ALA A 76 -4.90 1.05 2.69
C ALA A 76 -4.43 1.54 4.07
N ALA A 77 -3.58 0.75 4.70
CA ALA A 77 -2.93 1.10 5.94
C ALA A 77 -1.43 0.82 5.85
N ILE A 78 -0.65 1.61 6.57
CA ILE A 78 0.81 1.47 6.71
C ILE A 78 1.12 1.42 8.19
N GLU A 79 1.75 0.33 8.65
CA GLU A 79 2.26 0.19 10.00
C GLU A 79 3.72 0.67 10.04
N LEU A 80 3.96 1.76 10.74
CA LEU A 80 5.28 2.36 10.90
C LEU A 80 6.13 1.57 11.91
N SER A 81 7.41 1.85 11.96
CA SER A 81 8.38 1.15 12.82
C SER A 81 8.10 1.30 14.33
N ASP A 82 7.38 2.34 14.72
CA ASP A 82 6.93 2.58 16.11
C ASP A 82 5.59 1.89 16.45
N GLY A 83 5.01 1.13 15.51
CA GLY A 83 3.73 0.46 15.65
C GLY A 83 2.51 1.34 15.34
N THR A 84 2.71 2.62 15.02
CA THR A 84 1.61 3.50 14.60
C THR A 84 1.08 3.07 13.24
N VAL A 85 -0.24 2.94 13.11
CA VAL A 85 -0.88 2.60 11.84
C VAL A 85 -1.52 3.82 11.22
N ILE A 86 -1.07 4.18 10.03
CA ILE A 86 -1.57 5.30 9.24
C ILE A 86 -2.45 4.76 8.10
N THR A 87 -3.63 5.33 7.94
CA THR A 87 -4.59 4.89 6.91
C THR A 87 -4.77 5.91 5.81
N GLY A 88 -5.15 5.41 4.63
CA GLY A 88 -5.62 6.20 3.51
C GLY A 88 -6.82 5.53 2.84
N LYS A 89 -7.65 6.31 2.15
CA LYS A 89 -8.76 5.81 1.35
C LYS A 89 -8.66 6.31 -0.08
N THR A 90 -9.29 5.61 -0.99
CA THR A 90 -9.49 6.11 -2.34
C THR A 90 -10.34 7.39 -2.35
N GLY A 91 -9.88 8.38 -3.07
CA GLY A 91 -10.56 9.66 -3.29
C GLY A 91 -10.59 10.02 -4.77
N PRO A 92 -11.09 11.20 -5.13
CA PRO A 92 -11.11 11.66 -6.52
C PRO A 92 -9.72 11.96 -7.09
N LEU A 93 -8.75 12.30 -6.24
CA LEU A 93 -7.39 12.66 -6.66
C LEU A 93 -6.40 11.50 -6.57
N LEU A 94 -6.50 10.67 -5.51
CA LEU A 94 -5.51 9.66 -5.15
C LEU A 94 -6.15 8.29 -4.95
N GLY A 95 -5.45 7.23 -5.32
CA GLY A 95 -5.74 5.88 -4.87
C GLY A 95 -5.48 5.68 -3.38
N ALA A 96 -5.99 4.61 -2.80
CA ALA A 96 -5.89 4.33 -1.36
C ALA A 96 -4.45 4.29 -0.84
N THR A 97 -3.58 3.58 -1.54
CA THR A 97 -2.15 3.45 -1.18
C THR A 97 -1.39 4.76 -1.34
N ALA A 98 -1.68 5.55 -2.39
CA ALA A 98 -1.11 6.88 -2.57
C ALA A 98 -1.53 7.82 -1.42
N SER A 99 -2.81 7.76 -1.01
CA SER A 99 -3.32 8.53 0.13
C SER A 99 -2.66 8.10 1.44
N ALA A 100 -2.54 6.79 1.71
CA ALA A 100 -1.89 6.27 2.91
C ALA A 100 -0.40 6.67 2.95
N LEU A 101 0.28 6.61 1.80
CA LEU A 101 1.69 7.01 1.67
C LEU A 101 1.90 8.48 2.04
N ILE A 102 1.12 9.39 1.47
CA ILE A 102 1.21 10.83 1.79
C ILE A 102 0.89 11.08 3.27
N ASN A 103 -0.13 10.43 3.82
CA ASN A 103 -0.48 10.55 5.23
C ASN A 103 0.64 10.04 6.15
N ALA A 104 1.31 8.95 5.79
CA ALA A 104 2.46 8.43 6.54
C ALA A 104 3.65 9.41 6.51
N LEU A 105 3.96 9.99 5.35
CA LEU A 105 5.01 10.99 5.22
C LEU A 105 4.72 12.25 6.03
N LYS A 106 3.45 12.72 6.05
CA LYS A 106 3.03 13.82 6.93
C LYS A 106 3.26 13.50 8.40
N TYR A 107 2.79 12.33 8.83
CA TYR A 107 2.94 11.90 10.22
C TYR A 107 4.41 11.87 10.63
N LEU A 108 5.26 11.23 9.83
CA LEU A 108 6.71 11.14 10.08
C LEU A 108 7.43 12.48 10.10
N ALA A 109 6.93 13.45 9.33
CA ALA A 109 7.45 14.82 9.29
C ALA A 109 6.83 15.75 10.36
N GLY A 110 5.89 15.27 11.18
CA GLY A 110 5.17 16.10 12.15
C GLY A 110 4.27 17.16 11.53
N ILE A 111 3.78 16.90 10.29
CA ILE A 111 2.92 17.81 9.55
C ILE A 111 1.45 17.48 9.83
N PRO A 112 0.58 18.47 10.14
CA PRO A 112 -0.83 18.23 10.34
C PRO A 112 -1.50 17.53 9.13
N GLN A 113 -2.43 16.62 9.40
CA GLN A 113 -3.05 15.79 8.35
C GLN A 113 -3.91 16.60 7.37
N GLU A 114 -4.44 17.75 7.79
CA GLU A 114 -5.21 18.68 6.97
C GLU A 114 -4.35 19.53 6.00
N THR A 115 -3.03 19.50 6.15
CA THR A 115 -2.12 20.25 5.28
C THR A 115 -1.97 19.59 3.92
N ASP A 116 -2.19 20.33 2.85
CA ASP A 116 -1.94 19.86 1.49
C ASP A 116 -0.46 20.00 1.13
N LEU A 117 0.23 18.90 0.90
CA LEU A 117 1.63 18.86 0.43
C LEU A 117 1.75 19.09 -1.08
N VAL A 118 0.73 18.65 -1.80
CA VAL A 118 0.60 18.80 -3.26
C VAL A 118 -0.77 19.39 -3.51
N SER A 119 -0.81 20.55 -4.13
CA SER A 119 -2.08 21.23 -4.41
C SER A 119 -2.89 20.48 -5.46
N ALA A 120 -4.22 20.63 -5.41
CA ALA A 120 -5.11 20.11 -6.46
C ALA A 120 -4.70 20.65 -7.85
N ALA A 121 -4.31 21.91 -7.93
CA ALA A 121 -3.83 22.53 -9.17
C ALA A 121 -2.54 21.89 -9.74
N ALA A 122 -1.72 21.23 -8.90
CA ALA A 122 -0.56 20.46 -9.37
C ALA A 122 -0.96 19.03 -9.79
N ILE A 123 -2.04 18.49 -9.25
CA ILE A 123 -2.53 17.13 -9.55
C ILE A 123 -3.36 17.12 -10.84
N GLU A 124 -4.24 18.08 -11.05
CA GLU A 124 -5.14 18.16 -12.22
C GLU A 124 -4.44 18.05 -13.58
N PRO A 125 -3.28 18.70 -13.84
CA PRO A 125 -2.57 18.52 -15.10
C PRO A 125 -2.08 17.10 -15.32
N ILE A 126 -1.70 16.39 -14.25
CA ILE A 126 -1.26 14.99 -14.31
C ILE A 126 -2.44 14.08 -14.65
N GLN A 127 -3.62 14.32 -14.03
CA GLN A 127 -4.86 13.63 -14.36
C GLN A 127 -5.26 13.85 -15.82
N THR A 128 -5.17 15.10 -16.28
CA THR A 128 -5.47 15.47 -17.68
C THR A 128 -4.52 14.78 -18.66
N LEU A 129 -3.21 14.79 -18.38
CA LEU A 129 -2.23 14.05 -19.18
C LEU A 129 -2.59 12.57 -19.24
N LYS A 130 -2.85 11.96 -18.10
CA LYS A 130 -3.15 10.54 -17.96
C LYS A 130 -4.40 10.11 -18.74
N THR A 131 -5.47 10.90 -18.63
CA THR A 131 -6.77 10.53 -19.22
C THR A 131 -6.93 11.01 -20.66
N ASN A 132 -6.56 12.25 -20.96
CA ASN A 132 -6.87 12.86 -22.24
C ASN A 132 -5.80 12.59 -23.31
N TYR A 133 -4.54 12.43 -22.87
CA TYR A 133 -3.42 12.27 -23.82
C TYR A 133 -2.86 10.84 -23.85
N LEU A 134 -2.82 10.15 -22.70
CA LEU A 134 -2.28 8.79 -22.61
C LEU A 134 -3.36 7.70 -22.66
N GLY A 135 -4.65 8.07 -22.72
CA GLY A 135 -5.76 7.13 -22.87
C GLY A 135 -6.07 6.32 -21.60
N GLY A 136 -5.53 6.70 -20.47
CA GLY A 136 -5.87 6.10 -19.17
C GLY A 136 -7.33 6.37 -18.80
N LYS A 137 -8.00 5.39 -18.23
CA LYS A 137 -9.39 5.53 -17.80
C LYS A 137 -9.53 5.97 -16.34
N ASN A 138 -8.51 5.68 -15.53
CA ASN A 138 -8.48 6.03 -14.11
C ASN A 138 -7.73 7.35 -13.90
N PRO A 139 -8.42 8.45 -13.51
CA PRO A 139 -7.77 9.74 -13.29
C PRO A 139 -6.95 9.80 -12.01
N ARG A 140 -7.18 8.91 -11.04
CA ARG A 140 -6.50 8.93 -9.74
C ARG A 140 -5.01 8.70 -9.91
N LEU A 141 -4.21 9.43 -9.14
CA LEU A 141 -2.76 9.26 -9.14
C LEU A 141 -2.39 7.97 -8.39
N HIS A 142 -1.48 7.23 -9.00
CA HIS A 142 -0.76 6.12 -8.39
C HIS A 142 0.33 6.60 -7.43
N THR A 143 0.95 5.68 -6.72
CA THR A 143 2.01 5.99 -5.73
C THR A 143 3.23 6.66 -6.35
N ASP A 144 3.66 6.27 -7.55
CA ASP A 144 4.78 6.91 -8.25
C ASP A 144 4.42 8.31 -8.76
N GLU A 145 3.22 8.48 -9.31
CA GLU A 145 2.74 9.77 -9.83
C GLU A 145 2.65 10.82 -8.72
N ILE A 146 2.12 10.46 -7.54
CA ILE A 146 2.06 11.39 -6.41
C ILE A 146 3.44 11.68 -5.81
N LEU A 147 4.37 10.74 -5.83
CA LEU A 147 5.76 10.98 -5.40
C LEU A 147 6.49 11.94 -6.35
N ILE A 148 6.25 11.85 -7.65
CA ILE A 148 6.76 12.81 -8.63
C ILE A 148 6.19 14.20 -8.37
N ALA A 149 4.86 14.29 -8.15
CA ALA A 149 4.21 15.55 -7.83
C ALA A 149 4.73 16.15 -6.51
N LEU A 150 4.93 15.33 -5.48
CA LEU A 150 5.54 15.73 -4.20
C LEU A 150 6.97 16.24 -4.41
N SER A 151 7.78 15.52 -5.19
CA SER A 151 9.15 15.93 -5.50
C SER A 151 9.19 17.28 -6.22
N SER A 152 8.28 17.51 -7.15
CA SER A 152 8.14 18.81 -7.82
C SER A 152 7.73 19.91 -6.85
N SER A 153 6.79 19.64 -5.96
CA SER A 153 6.34 20.59 -4.93
C SER A 153 7.43 20.92 -3.90
N ALA A 154 8.29 19.94 -3.59
CA ALA A 154 9.42 20.12 -2.65
C ALA A 154 10.45 21.17 -3.11
N ALA A 155 10.49 21.49 -4.39
CA ALA A 155 11.36 22.55 -4.91
C ALA A 155 10.96 23.96 -4.40
N SER A 156 9.70 24.15 -3.98
CA SER A 156 9.16 25.46 -3.55
C SER A 156 8.42 25.42 -2.21
N SER A 157 8.27 24.24 -1.59
CA SER A 157 7.56 24.04 -0.33
C SER A 157 8.45 23.30 0.67
N GLU A 158 8.79 23.95 1.78
CA GLU A 158 9.56 23.35 2.87
C GLU A 158 8.84 22.15 3.50
N LEU A 159 7.50 22.20 3.59
CA LEU A 159 6.71 21.09 4.12
C LEU A 159 6.75 19.86 3.19
N ALA A 160 6.62 20.08 1.88
CA ALA A 160 6.75 19.01 0.91
C ALA A 160 8.16 18.40 0.91
N ALA A 161 9.20 19.24 1.05
CA ALA A 161 10.58 18.78 1.20
C ALA A 161 10.78 17.97 2.48
N ALA A 162 10.25 18.46 3.62
CA ALA A 162 10.31 17.74 4.90
C ALA A 162 9.62 16.38 4.84
N ALA A 163 8.44 16.31 4.22
CA ALA A 163 7.74 15.05 3.99
C ALA A 163 8.54 14.09 3.09
N MET A 164 9.11 14.60 1.99
CA MET A 164 9.90 13.78 1.07
C MET A 164 11.17 13.20 1.74
N HIS A 165 11.79 13.93 2.67
CA HIS A 165 12.93 13.45 3.45
C HIS A 165 12.59 12.26 4.37
N GLN A 166 11.30 11.98 4.61
CA GLN A 166 10.86 10.84 5.41
C GLN A 166 10.79 9.51 4.62
N LEU A 167 10.92 9.52 3.30
CA LEU A 167 10.84 8.32 2.47
C LEU A 167 11.72 7.15 2.96
N PRO A 168 12.98 7.36 3.41
CA PRO A 168 13.80 6.27 3.92
C PRO A 168 13.22 5.58 5.17
N ASN A 169 12.40 6.29 5.96
CA ASN A 169 11.79 5.78 7.19
C ASN A 169 10.62 4.80 6.92
N LEU A 170 10.18 4.68 5.65
CA LEU A 170 9.18 3.70 5.24
C LEU A 170 9.75 2.31 4.98
N LYS A 171 11.08 2.18 4.91
CA LYS A 171 11.73 0.88 4.69
C LYS A 171 11.44 -0.07 5.85
N GLY A 172 10.94 -1.25 5.50
CA GLY A 172 10.58 -2.28 6.49
C GLY A 172 9.17 -2.14 7.07
N CYS A 173 8.43 -1.06 6.73
CA CYS A 173 7.04 -0.89 7.13
C CYS A 173 6.13 -1.91 6.43
N ASP A 174 5.14 -2.45 7.17
CA ASP A 174 4.09 -3.29 6.60
C ASP A 174 2.99 -2.42 5.97
N VAL A 175 2.50 -2.85 4.80
CA VAL A 175 1.40 -2.20 4.08
C VAL A 175 0.32 -3.22 3.78
N HIS A 176 -0.93 -2.85 3.99
CA HIS A 176 -2.08 -3.64 3.55
C HIS A 176 -3.07 -2.80 2.74
N SER A 177 -3.54 -3.35 1.62
CA SER A 177 -4.60 -2.77 0.79
C SER A 177 -5.81 -3.68 0.77
N THR A 178 -7.00 -3.12 0.94
CA THR A 178 -8.27 -3.87 0.87
C THR A 178 -8.67 -4.29 -0.54
N VAL A 179 -7.87 -3.92 -1.55
CA VAL A 179 -8.06 -4.32 -2.95
C VAL A 179 -6.73 -4.64 -3.60
N LEU A 180 -6.77 -5.39 -4.70
CA LEU A 180 -5.62 -5.62 -5.57
C LEU A 180 -5.07 -4.30 -6.08
N LEU A 181 -3.75 -4.17 -6.05
CA LEU A 181 -3.05 -3.00 -6.55
C LEU A 181 -2.57 -3.19 -7.99
N SER A 182 -2.40 -2.08 -8.68
CA SER A 182 -1.71 -2.04 -9.96
C SER A 182 -0.25 -2.52 -9.82
N SER A 183 0.34 -2.97 -10.92
CA SER A 183 1.77 -3.31 -10.94
C SER A 183 2.66 -2.11 -10.61
N VAL A 184 2.22 -0.91 -10.93
CA VAL A 184 2.93 0.35 -10.66
C VAL A 184 2.97 0.62 -9.16
N ASP A 185 1.82 0.59 -8.48
CA ASP A 185 1.74 0.79 -7.02
C ASP A 185 2.55 -0.27 -6.27
N SER A 186 2.37 -1.55 -6.64
CA SER A 186 3.11 -2.65 -6.03
C SER A 186 4.63 -2.51 -6.21
N SER A 187 5.08 -2.13 -7.42
CA SER A 187 6.50 -1.91 -7.71
C SER A 187 7.08 -0.74 -6.91
N THR A 188 6.33 0.36 -6.80
CA THR A 188 6.78 1.55 -6.07
C THR A 188 6.92 1.26 -4.58
N LEU A 189 5.94 0.64 -3.94
CA LEU A 189 6.01 0.26 -2.53
C LEU A 189 7.16 -0.72 -2.25
N ASN A 190 7.38 -1.71 -3.14
CA ASN A 190 8.50 -2.63 -3.02
C ASN A 190 9.86 -1.92 -3.17
N ARG A 191 9.99 -0.93 -4.07
CA ARG A 191 11.21 -0.13 -4.22
C ARG A 191 11.50 0.76 -3.00
N LEU A 192 10.46 1.21 -2.30
CA LEU A 192 10.59 1.89 -1.01
C LEU A 192 10.99 0.92 0.12
N GLY A 193 11.08 -0.38 -0.17
CA GLY A 193 11.44 -1.41 0.81
C GLY A 193 10.33 -1.77 1.79
N MET A 194 9.09 -1.47 1.43
CA MET A 194 7.89 -1.79 2.22
C MET A 194 7.41 -3.21 1.95
N TYR A 195 6.70 -3.80 2.90
CA TYR A 195 6.17 -5.15 2.83
C TYR A 195 4.66 -5.12 2.53
N LEU A 196 4.33 -5.31 1.26
CA LEU A 196 2.97 -5.21 0.76
C LEU A 196 2.19 -6.51 0.88
N THR A 197 0.94 -6.40 1.34
CA THR A 197 -0.12 -7.39 1.20
C THR A 197 -1.37 -6.73 0.64
N CYS A 198 -2.18 -7.49 -0.10
CA CYS A 198 -3.46 -7.02 -0.64
C CYS A 198 -4.53 -8.10 -0.45
N ASP A 199 -5.78 -7.69 -0.26
CA ASP A 199 -6.89 -8.62 -0.43
C ASP A 199 -7.02 -9.04 -1.90
N PRO A 200 -7.37 -10.29 -2.19
CA PRO A 200 -7.54 -10.78 -3.55
C PRO A 200 -8.88 -10.33 -4.17
N VAL A 201 -9.18 -9.04 -4.06
CA VAL A 201 -10.44 -8.42 -4.48
C VAL A 201 -10.13 -7.26 -5.43
N TYR A 202 -10.82 -7.20 -6.58
CA TYR A 202 -10.74 -6.04 -7.46
C TYR A 202 -11.59 -4.89 -6.93
N GLU A 203 -11.14 -3.67 -7.09
CA GLU A 203 -12.03 -2.51 -7.00
C GLU A 203 -13.12 -2.64 -8.07
N GLU A 204 -14.38 -2.37 -7.74
CA GLU A 204 -15.50 -2.58 -8.68
C GLU A 204 -15.37 -1.73 -9.96
N GLU A 205 -14.81 -0.54 -9.86
CA GLU A 205 -14.52 0.31 -11.00
C GLU A 205 -13.37 -0.23 -11.86
N ASP A 206 -12.37 -0.88 -11.27
CA ASP A 206 -11.22 -1.46 -11.98
C ASP A 206 -11.60 -2.71 -12.78
N ARG A 207 -12.68 -3.41 -12.44
CA ARG A 207 -13.22 -4.47 -13.32
C ARG A 207 -13.55 -3.95 -14.72
N LYS A 208 -13.87 -2.66 -14.85
CA LYS A 208 -14.11 -2.01 -16.15
C LYS A 208 -12.80 -1.63 -16.85
N TYR A 209 -11.70 -1.48 -16.12
CA TYR A 209 -10.41 -1.01 -16.64
C TYR A 209 -9.43 -2.14 -17.00
N HIS A 210 -9.57 -3.33 -16.40
CA HIS A 210 -8.72 -4.49 -16.65
C HIS A 210 -9.24 -5.47 -17.73
N LYS A 211 -10.36 -5.16 -18.38
CA LYS A 211 -10.85 -5.93 -19.54
C LYS A 211 -10.33 -5.32 -20.83
N LEU A 212 -9.03 -5.53 -21.10
CA LEU A 212 -8.45 -5.46 -22.45
C LEU A 212 -7.34 -6.49 -22.53
#